data_4a8d7a206ce70d9a042b0a57c35d9e76
#
_entry.id   4a8d7a206ce70d9a042b0a57c35d9e76
#
_cell.length_a   1.000
_cell.length_b   1.000
_cell.length_c   1.000
_cell.angle_alpha   90.00
_cell.angle_beta   90.00
_cell.angle_gamma   90.00
#
_symmetry.space_group_name_H-M   'P 1'
#
loop_
_entity.id
_entity.type
_entity.pdbx_description
1 polymer ?
#
loop_
_entity_poly.entity_id
_entity_poly.type
_entity_poly.pdbx_seq_one_letter_code
_entity_poly.pdbx_strand_id
1 'polypeptide(L)'
;MKHYHGTIILVVILSNFITGCSNRNYPASPVTSSAVFPGVLERAQKDKKYIILYSGVNIYSVVSAQTDKAKEHMTVQLDKVDSTKLTGGVSANTTGNSVIPGLSKVYVYMKDSTSYTLDEPHTIPLANVSRIIL
;
A
#
# COMPACT_ATOMS: atom_id res chain seq x y z
N MET A 1 49.74 28.10 -14.89
CA MET A 1 49.23 26.74 -14.77
C MET A 1 48.62 26.44 -13.37
N LYS A 2 47.73 27.26 -12.88
CA LYS A 2 47.15 27.04 -11.54
C LYS A 2 45.62 27.09 -11.48
N HIS A 3 44.92 27.05 -12.61
CA HIS A 3 43.45 27.25 -12.60
C HIS A 3 42.61 26.09 -13.18
N TYR A 4 43.23 24.97 -13.57
CA TYR A 4 42.50 23.84 -14.16
C TYR A 4 42.00 22.77 -13.16
N HIS A 5 42.51 22.77 -11.92
CA HIS A 5 42.11 21.77 -10.95
C HIS A 5 40.75 22.05 -10.30
N GLY A 6 40.33 23.30 -10.21
CA GLY A 6 39.03 23.66 -9.64
C GLY A 6 37.84 23.34 -10.55
N THR A 7 38.05 23.48 -11.86
CA THR A 7 36.97 23.25 -12.82
C THR A 7 36.64 21.78 -13.02
N ILE A 8 37.64 20.92 -12.94
CA ILE A 8 37.45 19.46 -13.07
C ILE A 8 36.71 18.89 -11.87
N ILE A 9 36.96 19.39 -10.66
CA ILE A 9 36.28 18.95 -9.43
C ILE A 9 34.81 19.36 -9.47
N LEU A 10 34.49 20.53 -9.98
CA LEU A 10 33.11 21.02 -10.09
C LEU A 10 32.28 20.17 -11.06
N VAL A 11 32.87 19.76 -12.20
CA VAL A 11 32.19 18.91 -13.19
C VAL A 11 31.92 17.50 -12.65
N VAL A 12 32.83 16.94 -11.86
CA VAL A 12 32.66 15.62 -11.23
C VAL A 12 31.57 15.64 -10.15
N ILE A 13 31.41 16.73 -9.43
CA ILE A 13 30.36 16.87 -8.43
C ILE A 13 28.98 17.03 -9.07
N LEU A 14 28.87 17.72 -10.20
CA LEU A 14 27.59 17.89 -10.90
C LEU A 14 27.09 16.60 -11.56
N SER A 15 27.99 15.69 -11.95
CA SER A 15 27.60 14.42 -12.60
C SER A 15 26.97 13.41 -11.64
N ASN A 16 27.10 13.59 -10.33
CA ASN A 16 26.53 12.69 -9.35
C ASN A 16 25.07 13.00 -8.97
N PHE A 17 24.50 14.10 -9.46
CA PHE A 17 23.12 14.47 -9.17
C PHE A 17 22.07 13.96 -10.16
N ILE A 18 22.48 13.27 -11.24
CA ILE A 18 21.56 12.85 -12.30
C ILE A 18 21.10 11.39 -12.16
N THR A 19 21.54 10.67 -11.13
CA THR A 19 21.14 9.27 -10.92
C THR A 19 20.03 9.12 -9.86
N GLY A 20 18.92 9.85 -10.00
CA GLY A 20 17.89 9.89 -8.97
C GLY A 20 16.46 9.59 -9.39
N CYS A 21 16.17 9.33 -10.65
CA CYS A 21 14.82 8.95 -11.09
C CYS A 21 14.80 7.55 -11.68
N SER A 22 15.23 6.55 -10.92
CA SER A 22 14.83 5.20 -11.25
C SER A 22 13.41 5.00 -10.74
N ASN A 23 12.47 5.00 -11.66
CA ASN A 23 11.13 4.52 -11.44
C ASN A 23 11.23 3.04 -11.08
N ARG A 24 11.54 2.75 -9.82
CA ARG A 24 11.59 1.39 -9.33
C ARG A 24 10.15 0.93 -9.21
N ASN A 25 9.66 0.26 -10.23
CA ASN A 25 8.53 -0.64 -10.09
C ASN A 25 8.98 -1.73 -9.11
N TYR A 26 8.76 -1.48 -7.83
CA TYR A 26 8.94 -2.53 -6.84
C TYR A 26 7.89 -3.59 -7.15
N PRO A 27 8.29 -4.85 -7.38
CA PRO A 27 7.32 -5.93 -7.34
C PRO A 27 6.59 -5.81 -6.00
N ALA A 28 5.27 -5.98 -6.01
CA ALA A 28 4.46 -5.90 -4.82
C ALA A 28 4.95 -6.95 -3.81
N SER A 29 5.87 -6.55 -2.96
CA SER A 29 6.43 -7.43 -1.95
C SER A 29 5.46 -7.48 -0.78
N PRO A 30 5.08 -8.68 -0.32
CA PRO A 30 4.21 -8.79 0.85
C PRO A 30 4.94 -8.28 2.09
N VAL A 31 4.27 -7.41 2.84
CA VAL A 31 4.72 -6.96 4.16
C VAL A 31 4.21 -7.95 5.18
N THR A 32 5.10 -8.61 5.90
CA THR A 32 4.77 -9.67 6.87
C THR A 32 5.05 -9.28 8.32
N SER A 33 5.76 -8.19 8.55
CA SER A 33 6.09 -7.73 9.91
C SER A 33 4.96 -6.92 10.51
N SER A 34 4.41 -7.39 11.62
CA SER A 34 3.35 -6.71 12.37
C SER A 34 3.76 -5.32 12.85
N ALA A 35 5.03 -5.10 13.13
CA ALA A 35 5.55 -3.79 13.55
C ALA A 35 5.41 -2.71 12.45
N VAL A 36 5.36 -3.11 11.18
CA VAL A 36 5.26 -2.23 10.03
C VAL A 36 3.81 -1.97 9.61
N PHE A 37 2.88 -2.87 9.92
CA PHE A 37 1.48 -2.78 9.50
C PHE A 37 0.82 -1.44 9.83
N PRO A 38 0.97 -0.84 11.03
CA PRO A 38 0.35 0.45 11.33
C PRO A 38 0.75 1.54 10.34
N GLY A 39 2.03 1.67 10.08
CA GLY A 39 2.53 2.69 9.15
C GLY A 39 2.07 2.48 7.70
N VAL A 40 1.95 1.22 7.27
CA VAL A 40 1.45 0.87 5.94
C VAL A 40 -0.03 1.24 5.80
N LEU A 41 -0.85 0.90 6.80
CA LEU A 41 -2.28 1.20 6.80
C LEU A 41 -2.56 2.71 6.88
N GLU A 42 -1.85 3.44 7.75
CA GLU A 42 -1.95 4.89 7.85
C GLU A 42 -1.61 5.57 6.50
N ARG A 43 -0.53 5.13 5.86
CA ARG A 43 -0.13 5.65 4.54
C ARG A 43 -1.17 5.32 3.49
N ALA A 44 -1.70 4.10 3.46
CA ALA A 44 -2.72 3.69 2.51
C ALA A 44 -3.98 4.55 2.62
N GLN A 45 -4.42 4.88 3.84
CA GLN A 45 -5.57 5.75 4.07
C GLN A 45 -5.28 7.20 3.66
N LYS A 46 -4.11 7.72 4.00
CA LYS A 46 -3.68 9.07 3.60
C LYS A 46 -3.67 9.22 2.09
N ASP A 47 -3.20 8.20 1.38
CA ASP A 47 -3.12 8.16 -0.08
C ASP A 47 -4.47 7.77 -0.72
N LYS A 48 -5.54 7.62 0.07
CA LYS A 48 -6.89 7.23 -0.37
C LYS A 48 -6.92 5.94 -1.21
N LYS A 49 -6.06 5.00 -0.85
CA LYS A 49 -6.04 3.68 -1.50
C LYS A 49 -7.25 2.86 -1.08
N TYR A 50 -7.71 2.01 -1.99
CA TYR A 50 -8.79 1.07 -1.68
C TYR A 50 -8.23 -0.13 -0.93
N ILE A 51 -8.65 -0.29 0.33
CA ILE A 51 -8.14 -1.36 1.20
C ILE A 51 -9.15 -2.49 1.25
N ILE A 52 -8.70 -3.70 0.94
CA ILE A 52 -9.49 -4.93 0.92
C ILE A 52 -8.96 -5.87 2.00
N LEU A 53 -9.83 -6.36 2.86
CA LEU A 53 -9.50 -7.29 3.93
C LEU A 53 -10.05 -8.67 3.60
N TYR A 54 -9.16 -9.67 3.60
CA TYR A 54 -9.48 -11.08 3.42
C TYR A 54 -9.43 -11.82 4.75
N SER A 55 -10.54 -12.41 5.14
CA SER A 55 -10.66 -13.27 6.34
C SER A 55 -11.28 -14.60 5.93
N GLY A 56 -10.43 -15.59 5.65
CA GLY A 56 -10.85 -16.84 5.06
C GLY A 56 -11.51 -16.64 3.71
N VAL A 57 -12.76 -17.06 3.60
CA VAL A 57 -13.60 -16.89 2.38
C VAL A 57 -14.30 -15.53 2.33
N ASN A 58 -14.26 -14.77 3.42
CA ASN A 58 -14.95 -13.50 3.54
C ASN A 58 -14.04 -12.36 3.05
N ILE A 59 -14.63 -11.43 2.30
CA ILE A 59 -13.92 -10.29 1.72
C ILE A 59 -14.66 -9.01 2.10
N TYR A 60 -13.93 -8.04 2.62
CA TYR A 60 -14.46 -6.77 3.10
C TYR A 60 -13.70 -5.59 2.49
N SER A 61 -14.41 -4.47 2.34
CA SER A 61 -13.78 -3.17 2.10
C SER A 61 -13.52 -2.49 3.44
N VAL A 62 -12.32 -1.97 3.65
CA VAL A 62 -11.97 -1.20 4.84
C VAL A 62 -12.27 0.27 4.58
N VAL A 63 -13.30 0.79 5.23
CA VAL A 63 -13.72 2.19 5.13
C VAL A 63 -12.80 3.10 5.93
N SER A 64 -12.47 2.67 7.13
CA SER A 64 -11.52 3.35 8.01
C SER A 64 -10.74 2.35 8.84
N ALA A 65 -9.51 2.67 9.16
CA ALA A 65 -8.68 1.90 10.06
C ALA A 65 -7.89 2.86 10.96
N GLN A 66 -7.96 2.62 12.26
CA GLN A 66 -7.15 3.33 13.25
C GLN A 66 -6.27 2.31 13.95
N THR A 67 -4.99 2.59 14.00
CA THR A 67 -4.02 1.71 14.63
C THR A 67 -3.59 2.28 15.98
N ASP A 68 -3.69 1.47 17.02
CA ASP A 68 -3.11 1.76 18.33
C ASP A 68 -1.81 0.96 18.46
N LYS A 69 -0.69 1.64 18.24
CA LYS A 69 0.65 1.02 18.28
C LYS A 69 0.99 0.50 19.68
N ALA A 70 0.53 1.20 20.72
CA ALA A 70 0.81 0.82 22.10
C ALA A 70 0.05 -0.45 22.52
N LYS A 71 -1.14 -0.67 21.98
CA LYS A 71 -1.98 -1.85 22.25
C LYS A 71 -1.87 -2.95 21.22
N GLU A 72 -1.10 -2.73 20.16
CA GLU A 72 -0.94 -3.68 19.04
C GLU A 72 -2.27 -4.12 18.41
N HIS A 73 -3.24 -3.20 18.36
CA HIS A 73 -4.55 -3.41 17.79
C HIS A 73 -4.82 -2.40 16.66
N MET A 74 -5.71 -2.79 15.77
CA MET A 74 -6.35 -1.87 14.84
C MET A 74 -7.86 -1.90 15.01
N THR A 75 -8.50 -0.75 14.93
CA THR A 75 -9.96 -0.64 14.88
C THR A 75 -10.35 -0.34 13.45
N VAL A 76 -11.18 -1.17 12.86
CA VAL A 76 -11.59 -1.07 11.46
C VAL A 76 -13.10 -0.95 11.34
N GLN A 77 -13.55 -0.11 10.42
CA GLN A 77 -14.93 -0.09 9.93
C GLN A 77 -14.95 -0.81 8.58
N LEU A 78 -15.80 -1.82 8.47
CA LEU A 78 -15.90 -2.65 7.29
C LEU A 78 -17.18 -2.38 6.51
N ASP A 79 -17.13 -2.59 5.21
CA ASP A 79 -18.26 -2.53 4.29
C ASP A 79 -18.16 -3.65 3.25
N LYS A 80 -19.21 -3.80 2.47
CA LYS A 80 -19.20 -4.73 1.32
C LYS A 80 -18.16 -4.28 0.30
N VAL A 81 -17.49 -5.25 -0.26
CA VAL A 81 -16.58 -4.99 -1.37
C VAL A 81 -17.38 -4.66 -2.62
N ASP A 82 -17.01 -3.58 -3.26
CA ASP A 82 -17.50 -3.29 -4.62
C ASP A 82 -16.86 -4.29 -5.60
N SER A 83 -17.68 -5.16 -6.18
CA SER A 83 -17.22 -6.20 -7.10
C SER A 83 -16.51 -5.62 -8.33
N THR A 84 -16.88 -4.41 -8.75
CA THR A 84 -16.21 -3.71 -9.86
C THR A 84 -14.79 -3.33 -9.54
N LYS A 85 -14.49 -3.11 -8.26
CA LYS A 85 -13.15 -2.80 -7.76
C LYS A 85 -12.30 -4.05 -7.51
N LEU A 86 -12.92 -5.20 -7.26
CA LEU A 86 -12.21 -6.48 -7.17
C LEU A 86 -11.62 -6.90 -8.51
N THR A 87 -12.44 -6.77 -9.53
CA THR A 87 -12.05 -7.06 -10.91
C THR A 87 -11.28 -5.92 -11.54
N GLY A 88 -10.52 -5.15 -10.85
CA GLY A 88 -9.60 -4.14 -11.40
C GLY A 88 -8.86 -4.76 -12.56
N GLY A 89 -9.64 -5.18 -13.51
CA GLY A 89 -9.27 -5.79 -14.73
C GLY A 89 -8.42 -4.81 -15.49
N VAL A 90 -7.29 -5.26 -15.87
CA VAL A 90 -6.68 -4.89 -17.11
C VAL A 90 -7.79 -5.05 -18.15
N SER A 91 -8.52 -3.97 -18.42
CA SER A 91 -9.39 -3.93 -19.59
C SER A 91 -8.47 -4.07 -20.79
N ALA A 92 -8.44 -5.25 -21.36
CA ALA A 92 -7.57 -5.60 -22.48
C ALA A 92 -7.93 -4.86 -23.77
N ASN A 93 -8.75 -3.81 -23.73
CA ASN A 93 -9.25 -3.05 -24.87
C ASN A 93 -8.92 -1.57 -24.81
N THR A 94 -7.72 -1.21 -24.44
CA THR A 94 -7.29 0.17 -24.64
C THR A 94 -6.27 0.26 -25.76
N THR A 95 -6.74 0.33 -26.97
CA THR A 95 -6.08 1.05 -28.04
C THR A 95 -6.17 2.55 -27.70
N GLY A 96 -5.28 3.04 -26.85
CA GLY A 96 -5.23 4.45 -26.51
C GLY A 96 -4.47 4.68 -25.21
N ASN A 97 -3.56 5.62 -25.23
CA ASN A 97 -2.65 6.01 -24.15
C ASN A 97 -3.32 6.65 -22.91
N SER A 98 -4.50 6.24 -22.53
CA SER A 98 -5.07 6.61 -21.24
C SER A 98 -4.78 5.49 -20.24
N VAL A 99 -3.62 5.56 -19.61
CA VAL A 99 -3.40 4.90 -18.31
C VAL A 99 -4.39 5.55 -17.35
N ILE A 100 -5.57 4.95 -17.19
CA ILE A 100 -6.39 5.23 -16.01
C ILE A 100 -5.47 4.84 -14.85
N PRO A 101 -5.07 5.76 -13.98
CA PRO A 101 -4.29 5.39 -12.82
C PRO A 101 -5.14 4.37 -12.08
N GLY A 102 -4.74 3.08 -12.13
CA GLY A 102 -5.42 2.01 -11.46
C GLY A 102 -5.54 2.41 -10.01
N LEU A 103 -6.75 2.35 -9.45
CA LEU A 103 -6.95 2.55 -8.02
C LEU A 103 -5.91 1.67 -7.34
N SER A 104 -4.92 2.30 -6.76
CA SER A 104 -3.88 1.60 -6.02
C SER A 104 -4.56 0.88 -4.86
N LYS A 105 -4.54 -0.44 -4.89
CA LYS A 105 -5.22 -1.30 -3.93
C LYS A 105 -4.23 -1.79 -2.89
N VAL A 106 -4.72 -1.97 -1.68
CA VAL A 106 -3.98 -2.60 -0.60
C VAL A 106 -4.77 -3.81 -0.14
N TYR A 107 -4.12 -4.95 -0.07
CA TYR A 107 -4.73 -6.21 0.34
C TYR A 107 -4.22 -6.61 1.72
N VAL A 108 -5.13 -6.75 2.67
CA VAL A 108 -4.85 -7.20 4.04
C VAL A 108 -5.36 -8.62 4.19
N TYR A 109 -4.46 -9.54 4.52
CA TYR A 109 -4.80 -10.95 4.72
C TYR A 109 -4.76 -11.30 6.21
N MET A 110 -5.86 -11.84 6.71
CA MET A 110 -5.97 -12.31 8.07
C MET A 110 -5.45 -13.75 8.20
N LYS A 111 -5.00 -14.13 9.39
CA LYS A 111 -4.62 -15.51 9.72
C LYS A 111 -5.83 -16.41 9.97
N ASP A 112 -6.90 -15.80 10.47
CA ASP A 112 -8.14 -16.48 10.81
C ASP A 112 -9.21 -16.30 9.73
N SER A 113 -10.37 -16.95 9.93
CA SER A 113 -11.53 -16.92 9.04
C SER A 113 -12.72 -16.25 9.71
N THR A 114 -12.50 -15.30 10.60
CA THR A 114 -13.56 -14.63 11.33
C THR A 114 -14.50 -13.88 10.38
N SER A 115 -15.80 -14.07 10.57
CA SER A 115 -16.85 -13.28 9.92
C SER A 115 -17.10 -12.01 10.72
N TYR A 116 -17.05 -10.87 10.06
CA TYR A 116 -17.30 -9.56 10.67
C TYR A 116 -18.65 -9.02 10.21
N THR A 117 -19.35 -8.34 11.12
CA THR A 117 -20.55 -7.57 10.79
C THR A 117 -20.14 -6.22 10.14
N LEU A 118 -21.02 -5.65 9.31
CA LEU A 118 -20.69 -4.42 8.57
C LEU A 118 -21.06 -3.13 9.32
N ASP A 119 -21.95 -3.25 10.31
CA ASP A 119 -22.59 -2.08 10.93
C ASP A 119 -21.87 -1.54 12.17
N GLU A 120 -20.80 -2.18 12.58
CA GLU A 120 -20.06 -1.82 13.78
C GLU A 120 -18.54 -1.86 13.56
N PRO A 121 -17.76 -1.04 14.31
CA PRO A 121 -16.32 -1.12 14.26
C PRO A 121 -15.80 -2.39 14.94
N HIS A 122 -14.74 -2.97 14.39
CA HIS A 122 -14.09 -4.15 14.95
C HIS A 122 -12.67 -3.82 15.40
N THR A 123 -12.32 -4.29 16.59
CA THR A 123 -10.94 -4.22 17.08
C THR A 123 -10.24 -5.54 16.78
N ILE A 124 -9.19 -5.47 15.98
CA ILE A 124 -8.45 -6.61 15.47
C ILE A 124 -7.01 -6.54 15.98
N PRO A 125 -6.49 -7.59 16.64
CA PRO A 125 -5.08 -7.65 16.99
C PRO A 125 -4.21 -7.64 15.72
N LEU A 126 -3.15 -6.84 15.70
CA LEU A 126 -2.22 -6.82 14.57
C LEU A 126 -1.52 -8.17 14.36
N ALA A 127 -1.40 -8.97 15.43
CA ALA A 127 -0.89 -10.33 15.35
C ALA A 127 -1.77 -11.26 14.49
N ASN A 128 -3.05 -10.94 14.28
CA ASN A 128 -3.97 -11.71 13.44
C ASN A 128 -3.83 -11.35 11.95
N VAL A 129 -3.12 -10.29 11.61
CA VAL A 129 -2.78 -9.98 10.23
C VAL A 129 -1.63 -10.87 9.78
N SER A 130 -1.81 -11.58 8.69
CA SER A 130 -0.79 -12.47 8.11
C SER A 130 0.19 -11.68 7.26
N ARG A 131 -0.35 -10.85 6.36
CA ARG A 131 0.45 -10.04 5.43
C ARG A 131 -0.38 -8.91 4.85
N ILE A 132 0.33 -7.89 4.35
CA ILE A 132 -0.25 -6.81 3.56
C ILE A 132 0.46 -6.78 2.21
N ILE A 133 -0.30 -6.66 1.13
CA ILE A 133 0.21 -6.50 -0.24
C ILE A 133 -0.21 -5.11 -0.74
N LEU A 134 0.74 -4.37 -1.27
CA LEU A 134 0.57 -3.00 -1.76
C LEU A 134 0.46 -2.97 -3.28
#